data_dece18925e8ec026b7d5a3a7bf10d8a2
#
_entry.id   dece18925e8ec026b7d5a3a7bf10d8a2
#
_cell.length_a   1.000
_cell.length_b   1.000
_cell.length_c   1.000
_cell.angle_alpha   90.00
_cell.angle_beta   90.00
_cell.angle_gamma   90.00
#
_symmetry.space_group_name_H-M   'P 1'
#
loop_
_entity.id
_entity.type
_entity.pdbx_description
1 polymer ?
#
loop_
_entity_poly.entity_id
_entity_poly.type
_entity_poly.pdbx_seq_one_letter_code
_entity_poly.pdbx_strand_id
1 'polypeptide(L)'
;MTPHGQGAAAGPPADPLVGEFLDYIRYERGLSQNTVIAYGRDLAAFAEFLHGRGATPGGATTADVRAWFAGSGGDGAASSVARRTAAVRAYYAYLVRENVREDDPAALLRTPKRPQDLPRVLSVEEVEAILASVVPAGPLGQRDLAALELLYGCGLRVSELLGLRDGDVDVEGGLVRCIGKGDKERVVPMGSAAAAAVTRYVADGRRALLRGRRRPELILNARGAPLTRQGFDYILRRVLGRADMLGAASAHTFRHSFATHLLAAGADLRSVQEMLGHANVATTQLYTHVTIDHLREVFLETHPRARRRDRKDDP
;
A
#
# COMPACT_ATOMS: atom_id res chain seq x y z
N MET A 1 44.17 20.61 -21.63
CA MET A 1 43.02 19.68 -21.64
C MET A 1 42.34 19.80 -20.28
N THR A 2 41.30 20.58 -20.22
CA THR A 2 40.48 20.79 -19.01
C THR A 2 39.32 19.84 -19.00
N PRO A 3 39.02 19.14 -17.88
CA PRO A 3 37.82 18.32 -17.79
C PRO A 3 36.61 19.21 -17.47
N HIS A 4 35.61 19.15 -18.32
CA HIS A 4 34.31 19.76 -18.09
C HIS A 4 33.61 19.02 -16.93
N GLY A 5 33.54 19.67 -15.78
CA GLY A 5 32.62 19.33 -14.74
C GLY A 5 31.19 19.74 -15.16
N GLN A 6 30.35 18.75 -15.44
CA GLN A 6 28.91 18.97 -15.57
C GLN A 6 28.37 19.25 -14.16
N GLY A 7 28.10 20.52 -13.85
CA GLY A 7 27.34 20.92 -12.68
C GLY A 7 25.91 20.42 -12.84
N ALA A 8 25.52 19.46 -12.00
CA ALA A 8 24.13 19.13 -11.77
C ALA A 8 23.46 20.44 -11.29
N ALA A 9 22.49 20.95 -12.03
CA ALA A 9 21.69 22.08 -11.62
C ALA A 9 21.00 21.71 -10.30
N ALA A 10 21.43 22.36 -9.22
CA ALA A 10 20.75 22.29 -7.94
C ALA A 10 19.31 22.78 -8.16
N GLY A 11 18.33 21.94 -7.88
CA GLY A 11 16.93 22.36 -7.86
C GLY A 11 16.75 23.59 -6.95
N PRO A 12 15.68 24.37 -7.14
CA PRO A 12 15.46 25.56 -6.32
C PRO A 12 15.54 25.19 -4.83
N PRO A 13 16.15 26.07 -3.98
CA PRO A 13 16.29 25.79 -2.56
C PRO A 13 14.90 25.49 -1.97
N ALA A 14 14.82 24.43 -1.18
CA ALA A 14 13.58 24.05 -0.53
C ALA A 14 13.11 25.24 0.33
N ASP A 15 11.85 25.67 0.13
CA ASP A 15 11.26 26.77 0.91
C ASP A 15 11.25 26.37 2.40
N PRO A 16 11.87 27.18 3.29
CA PRO A 16 12.00 26.85 4.71
C PRO A 16 10.66 26.59 5.38
N LEU A 17 9.62 27.37 5.07
CA LEU A 17 8.28 27.22 5.65
C LEU A 17 7.61 25.90 5.23
N VAL A 18 7.90 25.41 4.03
CA VAL A 18 7.47 24.08 3.60
C VAL A 18 8.18 23.01 4.41
N GLY A 19 9.48 23.17 4.69
CA GLY A 19 10.25 22.26 5.56
C GLY A 19 9.66 22.17 6.97
N GLU A 20 9.43 23.30 7.60
CA GLU A 20 8.83 23.42 8.94
C GLU A 20 7.44 22.76 8.99
N PHE A 21 6.60 23.01 7.99
CA PHE A 21 5.30 22.34 7.89
C PHE A 21 5.40 20.83 7.76
N LEU A 22 6.37 20.31 6.98
CA LEU A 22 6.56 18.86 6.84
C LEU A 22 7.03 18.23 8.15
N ASP A 23 7.85 18.91 8.91
CA ASP A 23 8.27 18.48 10.25
C ASP A 23 7.09 18.51 11.22
N TYR A 24 6.27 19.56 11.21
CA TYR A 24 5.05 19.66 12.00
C TYR A 24 4.10 18.48 11.75
N ILE A 25 3.76 18.18 10.49
CA ILE A 25 2.82 17.07 10.20
C ILE A 25 3.43 15.71 10.53
N ARG A 26 4.76 15.59 10.50
CA ARG A 26 5.49 14.38 10.85
C ARG A 26 5.52 14.15 12.36
N TYR A 27 6.00 15.13 13.13
CA TYR A 27 6.31 14.97 14.53
C TYR A 27 5.16 15.32 15.46
N GLU A 28 4.39 16.36 15.16
CA GLU A 28 3.29 16.78 16.02
C GLU A 28 1.94 16.15 15.63
N ARG A 29 1.66 16.05 14.31
CA ARG A 29 0.41 15.44 13.83
C ARG A 29 0.51 13.93 13.64
N GLY A 30 1.70 13.34 13.71
CA GLY A 30 1.90 11.90 13.58
C GLY A 30 1.42 11.31 12.24
N LEU A 31 1.46 12.09 11.16
CA LEU A 31 1.07 11.59 9.85
C LEU A 31 2.06 10.53 9.35
N SER A 32 1.57 9.59 8.52
CA SER A 32 2.43 8.55 7.97
C SER A 32 3.54 9.14 7.11
N GLN A 33 4.71 8.51 7.12
CA GLN A 33 5.84 8.89 6.27
C GLN A 33 5.45 9.04 4.79
N ASN A 34 4.60 8.14 4.28
CA ASN A 34 4.10 8.23 2.91
C ASN A 34 3.26 9.49 2.65
N THR A 35 2.48 9.92 3.64
CA THR A 35 1.70 11.17 3.55
C THR A 35 2.64 12.38 3.54
N VAL A 36 3.64 12.40 4.42
CA VAL A 36 4.65 13.49 4.49
C VAL A 36 5.41 13.59 3.16
N ILE A 37 5.88 12.45 2.61
CA ILE A 37 6.57 12.41 1.30
C ILE A 37 5.64 12.90 0.18
N ALA A 38 4.37 12.47 0.17
CA ALA A 38 3.43 12.88 -0.85
C ALA A 38 3.12 14.38 -0.79
N TYR A 39 2.89 14.92 0.41
CA TYR A 39 2.68 16.36 0.62
C TYR A 39 3.93 17.16 0.26
N GLY A 40 5.12 16.68 0.62
CA GLY A 40 6.38 17.33 0.23
C GLY A 40 6.55 17.45 -1.27
N ARG A 41 6.23 16.40 -2.04
CA ARG A 41 6.26 16.45 -3.52
C ARG A 41 5.24 17.44 -4.09
N ASP A 42 4.03 17.45 -3.53
CA ASP A 42 2.97 18.34 -3.99
C ASP A 42 3.31 19.82 -3.73
N LEU A 43 3.84 20.11 -2.53
CA LEU A 43 4.26 21.46 -2.15
C LEU A 43 5.52 21.91 -2.89
N ALA A 44 6.45 21.01 -3.21
CA ALA A 44 7.61 21.32 -4.05
C ALA A 44 7.17 21.74 -5.47
N ALA A 45 6.24 20.99 -6.07
CA ALA A 45 5.68 21.36 -7.38
C ALA A 45 4.91 22.69 -7.34
N PHE A 46 4.22 22.97 -6.24
CA PHE A 46 3.56 24.25 -6.02
C PHE A 46 4.55 25.40 -5.86
N ALA A 47 5.62 25.20 -5.09
CA ALA A 47 6.69 26.18 -4.91
C ALA A 47 7.40 26.50 -6.24
N GLU A 48 7.69 25.48 -7.04
CA GLU A 48 8.28 25.66 -8.38
C GLU A 48 7.40 26.51 -9.29
N PHE A 49 6.09 26.24 -9.31
CA PHE A 49 5.12 27.06 -10.05
C PHE A 49 5.13 28.52 -9.60
N LEU A 50 5.13 28.75 -8.28
CA LEU A 50 5.14 30.10 -7.71
C LEU A 50 6.43 30.86 -8.01
N HIS A 51 7.58 30.18 -7.91
CA HIS A 51 8.87 30.77 -8.26
C HIS A 51 8.91 31.24 -9.72
N GLY A 52 8.33 30.47 -10.65
CA GLY A 52 8.16 30.87 -12.04
C GLY A 52 7.32 32.14 -12.24
N ARG A 53 6.58 32.57 -11.22
CA ARG A 53 5.75 33.78 -11.18
C ARG A 53 6.31 34.87 -10.26
N GLY A 54 7.52 34.68 -9.72
CA GLY A 54 8.15 35.64 -8.80
C GLY A 54 7.52 35.64 -7.39
N ALA A 55 6.81 34.59 -7.02
CA ALA A 55 6.17 34.42 -5.71
C ALA A 55 6.80 33.27 -4.91
N THR A 56 6.55 33.24 -3.60
CA THR A 56 6.96 32.15 -2.71
C THR A 56 5.74 31.46 -2.09
N PRO A 57 5.82 30.22 -1.62
CA PRO A 57 4.74 29.56 -0.93
C PRO A 57 4.17 30.34 0.26
N GLY A 58 5.06 30.96 1.07
CA GLY A 58 4.65 31.80 2.18
C GLY A 58 3.96 33.11 1.77
N GLY A 59 4.30 33.69 0.59
CA GLY A 59 3.77 34.96 0.10
C GLY A 59 2.68 34.86 -0.96
N ALA A 60 2.27 33.65 -1.36
CA ALA A 60 1.32 33.46 -2.45
C ALA A 60 -0.08 34.01 -2.11
N THR A 61 -0.74 34.55 -3.12
CA THR A 61 -2.10 35.09 -3.04
C THR A 61 -3.14 34.01 -3.38
N THR A 62 -4.41 34.29 -3.08
CA THR A 62 -5.54 33.45 -3.54
C THR A 62 -5.55 33.30 -5.07
N ALA A 63 -5.13 34.33 -5.80
CA ALA A 63 -5.04 34.29 -7.27
C ALA A 63 -3.95 33.30 -7.73
N ASP A 64 -2.79 33.26 -7.05
CA ASP A 64 -1.72 32.33 -7.37
C ASP A 64 -2.11 30.87 -7.10
N VAL A 65 -2.76 30.61 -5.95
CA VAL A 65 -3.28 29.29 -5.61
C VAL A 65 -4.30 28.83 -6.66
N ARG A 66 -5.25 29.69 -7.05
CA ARG A 66 -6.22 29.39 -8.11
C ARG A 66 -5.55 29.15 -9.46
N ALA A 67 -4.56 29.96 -9.82
CA ALA A 67 -3.83 29.81 -11.08
C ALA A 67 -3.10 28.47 -11.15
N TRP A 68 -2.50 28.02 -10.03
CA TRP A 68 -1.87 26.68 -9.99
C TRP A 68 -2.88 25.56 -10.22
N PHE A 69 -4.03 25.60 -9.55
CA PHE A 69 -5.09 24.58 -9.73
C PHE A 69 -5.82 24.67 -11.06
N ALA A 70 -5.83 25.83 -11.72
CA ALA A 70 -6.34 25.98 -13.08
C ALA A 70 -5.38 25.40 -14.15
N GLY A 71 -4.10 25.21 -13.78
CA GLY A 71 -3.06 24.59 -14.60
C GLY A 71 -2.57 23.29 -13.99
N SER A 72 -1.27 23.15 -13.84
CA SER A 72 -0.58 21.90 -13.43
C SER A 72 -1.07 21.25 -12.13
N GLY A 73 -1.55 22.05 -11.17
CA GLY A 73 -2.10 21.56 -9.92
C GLY A 73 -3.45 20.85 -10.07
N GLY A 74 -4.23 21.24 -11.08
CA GLY A 74 -5.54 20.64 -11.42
C GLY A 74 -5.44 19.43 -12.35
N ASP A 75 -4.27 19.18 -12.93
CA ASP A 75 -4.07 18.10 -13.88
C ASP A 75 -4.00 16.72 -13.25
N GLY A 76 -4.46 15.72 -14.01
CA GLY A 76 -4.33 14.31 -13.66
C GLY A 76 -5.55 13.72 -12.96
N ALA A 77 -5.38 12.54 -12.37
CA ALA A 77 -6.48 11.83 -11.72
C ALA A 77 -7.08 12.62 -10.56
N ALA A 78 -8.40 12.55 -10.38
CA ALA A 78 -9.15 13.24 -9.32
C ALA A 78 -8.57 12.99 -7.90
N SER A 79 -8.02 11.78 -7.67
CA SER A 79 -7.33 11.44 -6.41
C SER A 79 -6.04 12.25 -6.18
N SER A 80 -5.30 12.53 -7.25
CA SER A 80 -4.08 13.35 -7.20
C SER A 80 -4.42 14.81 -6.95
N VAL A 81 -5.44 15.34 -7.63
CA VAL A 81 -5.94 16.71 -7.41
C VAL A 81 -6.46 16.86 -5.99
N ALA A 82 -7.25 15.91 -5.48
CA ALA A 82 -7.75 15.94 -4.11
C ALA A 82 -6.61 15.93 -3.08
N ARG A 83 -5.55 15.14 -3.30
CA ARG A 83 -4.38 15.11 -2.41
C ARG A 83 -3.62 16.43 -2.44
N ARG A 84 -3.35 17.00 -3.62
CA ARG A 84 -2.72 18.32 -3.77
C ARG A 84 -3.53 19.41 -3.06
N THR A 85 -4.84 19.40 -3.24
CA THR A 85 -5.75 20.32 -2.53
C THR A 85 -5.62 20.19 -1.02
N ALA A 86 -5.60 18.95 -0.51
CA ALA A 86 -5.42 18.69 0.92
C ALA A 86 -4.05 19.16 1.44
N ALA A 87 -2.97 18.95 0.68
CA ALA A 87 -1.62 19.38 1.05
C ALA A 87 -1.53 20.92 1.13
N VAL A 88 -2.01 21.63 0.11
CA VAL A 88 -1.97 23.11 0.08
C VAL A 88 -2.85 23.72 1.17
N ARG A 89 -4.06 23.19 1.39
CA ARG A 89 -4.93 23.66 2.48
C ARG A 89 -4.30 23.41 3.86
N ALA A 90 -3.72 22.23 4.07
CA ALA A 90 -3.06 21.92 5.34
C ALA A 90 -1.85 22.83 5.60
N TYR A 91 -1.10 23.17 4.55
CA TYR A 91 0.03 24.08 4.64
C TYR A 91 -0.40 25.49 5.04
N TYR A 92 -1.39 26.08 4.37
CA TYR A 92 -1.84 27.43 4.73
C TYR A 92 -2.55 27.49 6.08
N ALA A 93 -3.33 26.48 6.44
CA ALA A 93 -3.90 26.36 7.78
C ALA A 93 -2.81 26.31 8.86
N TYR A 94 -1.66 25.67 8.58
CA TYR A 94 -0.50 25.69 9.44
C TYR A 94 0.11 27.09 9.55
N LEU A 95 0.35 27.78 8.45
CA LEU A 95 0.92 29.14 8.47
C LEU A 95 0.05 30.14 9.25
N VAL A 96 -1.27 30.05 9.12
CA VAL A 96 -2.21 30.89 9.90
C VAL A 96 -2.14 30.53 11.38
N ARG A 97 -2.10 29.24 11.72
CA ARG A 97 -2.01 28.80 13.12
C ARG A 97 -0.73 29.24 13.79
N GLU A 98 0.40 29.23 13.08
CA GLU A 98 1.71 29.65 13.59
C GLU A 98 1.89 31.20 13.52
N ASN A 99 0.84 31.94 13.16
CA ASN A 99 0.87 33.40 12.98
C ASN A 99 1.92 33.89 11.98
N VAL A 100 2.32 33.06 11.02
CA VAL A 100 3.17 33.44 9.88
C VAL A 100 2.35 34.24 8.87
N ARG A 101 1.03 33.99 8.82
CA ARG A 101 0.06 34.72 7.97
C ARG A 101 -1.22 35.02 8.74
N GLU A 102 -1.90 36.10 8.35
CA GLU A 102 -3.23 36.44 8.87
C GLU A 102 -4.36 35.85 8.01
N ASP A 103 -4.11 35.57 6.72
CA ASP A 103 -5.09 35.06 5.76
C ASP A 103 -4.76 33.62 5.29
N ASP A 104 -5.78 32.89 4.87
CA ASP A 104 -5.65 31.59 4.21
C ASP A 104 -6.03 31.69 2.72
N PRO A 105 -5.04 31.78 1.79
CA PRO A 105 -5.33 31.88 0.38
C PRO A 105 -5.94 30.61 -0.23
N ALA A 106 -5.90 29.48 0.50
CA ALA A 106 -6.51 28.22 0.11
C ALA A 106 -7.90 27.99 0.71
N ALA A 107 -8.42 28.90 1.51
CA ALA A 107 -9.72 28.74 2.22
C ALA A 107 -10.89 28.42 1.26
N LEU A 108 -10.88 28.99 0.07
CA LEU A 108 -11.92 28.78 -0.95
C LEU A 108 -11.67 27.60 -1.89
N LEU A 109 -10.57 26.87 -1.73
CA LEU A 109 -10.33 25.66 -2.53
C LEU A 109 -11.35 24.58 -2.18
N ARG A 110 -12.11 24.17 -3.18
CA ARG A 110 -13.01 23.01 -3.07
C ARG A 110 -12.24 21.74 -3.44
N THR A 111 -12.24 20.78 -2.56
CA THR A 111 -11.76 19.45 -2.92
C THR A 111 -12.72 18.83 -3.94
N PRO A 112 -12.25 18.39 -5.11
CA PRO A 112 -13.12 17.69 -6.05
C PRO A 112 -13.82 16.54 -5.34
N LYS A 113 -15.16 16.47 -5.46
CA LYS A 113 -15.89 15.29 -5.00
C LYS A 113 -15.39 14.09 -5.81
N ARG A 114 -14.82 13.11 -5.15
CA ARG A 114 -14.56 11.83 -5.80
C ARG A 114 -15.89 11.23 -6.19
N PRO A 115 -16.08 10.79 -7.44
CA PRO A 115 -17.10 9.79 -7.70
C PRO A 115 -16.82 8.64 -6.71
N GLN A 116 -17.77 8.30 -5.88
CA GLN A 116 -17.71 7.09 -5.07
C GLN A 116 -18.06 5.93 -6.01
N ASP A 117 -17.12 5.55 -6.88
CA ASP A 117 -17.21 4.22 -7.46
C ASP A 117 -17.18 3.24 -6.30
N LEU A 118 -18.24 2.46 -6.16
CA LEU A 118 -18.25 1.37 -5.17
C LEU A 118 -16.99 0.52 -5.40
N PRO A 119 -16.20 0.26 -4.36
CA PRO A 119 -15.01 -0.54 -4.51
C PRO A 119 -15.39 -1.87 -5.17
N ARG A 120 -14.78 -2.20 -6.31
CA ARG A 120 -14.99 -3.49 -6.96
C ARG A 120 -14.55 -4.60 -6.00
N VAL A 121 -15.40 -5.58 -5.82
CA VAL A 121 -15.10 -6.85 -5.16
C VAL A 121 -14.94 -7.90 -6.27
N LEU A 122 -13.85 -8.66 -6.22
CA LEU A 122 -13.70 -9.84 -7.08
C LEU A 122 -14.55 -10.97 -6.51
N SER A 123 -15.18 -11.77 -7.36
CA SER A 123 -15.79 -13.01 -6.92
C SER A 123 -14.72 -14.06 -6.53
N VAL A 124 -15.12 -15.14 -5.88
CA VAL A 124 -14.20 -16.23 -5.54
C VAL A 124 -13.62 -16.85 -6.81
N GLU A 125 -14.47 -17.06 -7.83
CA GLU A 125 -14.10 -17.62 -9.13
C GLU A 125 -13.14 -16.69 -9.89
N GLU A 126 -13.36 -15.37 -9.83
CA GLU A 126 -12.44 -14.39 -10.41
C GLU A 126 -11.05 -14.44 -9.75
N VAL A 127 -11.01 -14.55 -8.42
CA VAL A 127 -9.73 -14.69 -7.70
C VAL A 127 -9.05 -16.00 -8.06
N GLU A 128 -9.79 -17.11 -8.12
CA GLU A 128 -9.25 -18.42 -8.52
C GLU A 128 -8.71 -18.40 -9.95
N ALA A 129 -9.41 -17.76 -10.88
CA ALA A 129 -8.95 -17.60 -12.27
C ALA A 129 -7.65 -16.79 -12.34
N ILE A 130 -7.55 -15.69 -11.57
CA ILE A 130 -6.33 -14.87 -11.48
C ILE A 130 -5.16 -15.69 -10.95
N LEU A 131 -5.35 -16.42 -9.84
CA LEU A 131 -4.31 -17.23 -9.22
C LEU A 131 -3.90 -18.41 -10.13
N ALA A 132 -4.85 -19.05 -10.80
CA ALA A 132 -4.60 -20.13 -11.76
C ALA A 132 -3.83 -19.66 -13.00
N SER A 133 -3.96 -18.37 -13.39
CA SER A 133 -3.21 -17.79 -14.51
C SER A 133 -1.69 -17.64 -14.22
N VAL A 134 -1.30 -17.77 -12.95
CA VAL A 134 0.10 -17.74 -12.56
C VAL A 134 0.72 -19.12 -12.81
N VAL A 135 1.59 -19.22 -13.80
CA VAL A 135 2.37 -20.44 -14.03
C VAL A 135 3.53 -20.47 -13.04
N PRO A 136 3.54 -21.39 -12.04
CA PRO A 136 4.59 -21.45 -11.04
C PRO A 136 5.87 -22.15 -11.54
N ALA A 137 6.17 -22.00 -12.82
CA ALA A 137 7.39 -22.50 -13.42
C ALA A 137 8.57 -21.57 -13.13
N GLY A 138 9.60 -22.12 -12.51
CA GLY A 138 10.82 -21.39 -12.14
C GLY A 138 10.62 -20.38 -11.00
N PRO A 139 11.71 -19.73 -10.58
CA PRO A 139 11.77 -18.94 -9.35
C PRO A 139 10.82 -17.75 -9.33
N LEU A 140 10.63 -17.06 -10.46
CA LEU A 140 9.76 -15.88 -10.52
C LEU A 140 8.28 -16.24 -10.50
N GLY A 141 7.89 -17.36 -11.17
CA GLY A 141 6.49 -17.81 -11.13
C GLY A 141 6.10 -18.31 -9.75
N GLN A 142 6.98 -19.03 -9.05
CA GLN A 142 6.77 -19.46 -7.67
C GLN A 142 6.64 -18.24 -6.72
N ARG A 143 7.48 -17.22 -6.89
CA ARG A 143 7.42 -15.96 -6.15
C ARG A 143 6.10 -15.24 -6.39
N ASP A 144 5.65 -15.14 -7.65
CA ASP A 144 4.42 -14.44 -8.02
C ASP A 144 3.20 -15.12 -7.40
N LEU A 145 3.14 -16.45 -7.47
CA LEU A 145 2.07 -17.22 -6.84
C LEU A 145 2.07 -17.04 -5.32
N ALA A 146 3.21 -17.20 -4.65
CA ALA A 146 3.31 -17.02 -3.20
C ALA A 146 2.88 -15.62 -2.76
N ALA A 147 3.31 -14.59 -3.49
CA ALA A 147 2.95 -13.20 -3.19
C ALA A 147 1.44 -12.94 -3.32
N LEU A 148 0.78 -13.46 -4.37
CA LEU A 148 -0.65 -13.27 -4.60
C LEU A 148 -1.49 -14.12 -3.64
N GLU A 149 -1.08 -15.34 -3.33
CA GLU A 149 -1.72 -16.20 -2.32
C GLU A 149 -1.66 -15.57 -0.93
N LEU A 150 -0.52 -15.00 -0.53
CA LEU A 150 -0.42 -14.27 0.74
C LEU A 150 -1.27 -12.99 0.74
N LEU A 151 -1.29 -12.25 -0.38
CA LEU A 151 -2.06 -11.02 -0.48
C LEU A 151 -3.55 -11.25 -0.28
N TYR A 152 -4.10 -12.26 -0.96
CA TYR A 152 -5.52 -12.61 -0.85
C TYR A 152 -5.79 -13.49 0.37
N GLY A 153 -5.03 -14.57 0.55
CA GLY A 153 -5.28 -15.57 1.58
C GLY A 153 -5.08 -15.07 3.02
N CYS A 154 -4.31 -14.00 3.22
CA CYS A 154 -4.12 -13.36 4.52
C CYS A 154 -4.65 -11.91 4.56
N GLY A 155 -5.24 -11.41 3.49
CA GLY A 155 -5.75 -10.05 3.40
C GLY A 155 -4.70 -8.96 3.67
N LEU A 156 -3.44 -9.18 3.30
CA LEU A 156 -2.34 -8.27 3.60
C LEU A 156 -2.45 -6.96 2.82
N ARG A 157 -1.98 -5.86 3.42
CA ARG A 157 -1.63 -4.67 2.63
C ARG A 157 -0.39 -4.97 1.80
N VAL A 158 -0.26 -4.36 0.63
CA VAL A 158 0.93 -4.59 -0.20
C VAL A 158 2.23 -4.19 0.51
N SER A 159 2.21 -3.16 1.35
CA SER A 159 3.36 -2.77 2.17
C SER A 159 3.72 -3.82 3.21
N GLU A 160 2.73 -4.48 3.79
CA GLU A 160 2.92 -5.60 4.73
C GLU A 160 3.50 -6.81 4.00
N LEU A 161 2.92 -7.21 2.87
CA LEU A 161 3.43 -8.29 2.03
C LEU A 161 4.90 -8.08 1.64
N LEU A 162 5.25 -6.87 1.17
CA LEU A 162 6.61 -6.55 0.73
C LEU A 162 7.60 -6.37 1.88
N GLY A 163 7.09 -6.12 3.09
CA GLY A 163 7.88 -6.03 4.32
C GLY A 163 8.08 -7.36 5.03
N LEU A 164 7.39 -8.44 4.61
CA LEU A 164 7.54 -9.76 5.24
C LEU A 164 8.98 -10.25 5.18
N ARG A 165 9.42 -10.80 6.30
CA ARG A 165 10.70 -11.49 6.42
C ARG A 165 10.48 -13.01 6.43
N ASP A 166 11.54 -13.74 6.24
CA ASP A 166 11.55 -15.22 6.24
C ASP A 166 10.92 -15.81 7.52
N GLY A 167 11.29 -15.26 8.69
CA GLY A 167 10.76 -15.68 9.97
C GLY A 167 9.35 -15.16 10.35
N ASP A 168 8.70 -14.38 9.47
CA ASP A 168 7.36 -13.86 9.73
C ASP A 168 6.25 -14.80 9.25
N VAL A 169 6.59 -15.88 8.53
CA VAL A 169 5.65 -16.87 8.01
C VAL A 169 5.91 -18.22 8.66
N ASP A 170 5.02 -18.61 9.54
CA ASP A 170 4.98 -19.94 10.14
C ASP A 170 4.06 -20.83 9.28
N VAL A 171 4.69 -21.62 8.41
CA VAL A 171 3.96 -22.51 7.49
C VAL A 171 3.32 -23.67 8.23
N GLU A 172 3.98 -24.21 9.27
CA GLU A 172 3.47 -25.35 10.06
C GLU A 172 2.32 -24.92 10.95
N GLY A 173 2.48 -23.78 11.64
CA GLY A 173 1.42 -23.18 12.44
C GLY A 173 0.30 -22.54 11.62
N GLY A 174 0.48 -22.34 10.31
CA GLY A 174 -0.50 -21.68 9.44
C GLY A 174 -0.76 -20.22 9.80
N LEU A 175 0.29 -19.49 10.14
CA LEU A 175 0.21 -18.11 10.63
C LEU A 175 1.18 -17.18 9.89
N VAL A 176 0.78 -15.94 9.71
CA VAL A 176 1.61 -14.87 9.19
C VAL A 176 1.64 -13.69 10.17
N ARG A 177 2.81 -13.32 10.63
CA ARG A 177 3.04 -12.13 11.44
C ARG A 177 3.30 -10.93 10.53
N CYS A 178 2.53 -9.87 10.64
CA CYS A 178 2.71 -8.67 9.86
C CYS A 178 2.74 -7.40 10.72
N ILE A 179 3.56 -6.45 10.30
CA ILE A 179 3.73 -5.16 10.98
C ILE A 179 2.94 -4.11 10.19
N GLY A 180 1.95 -3.51 10.84
CA GLY A 180 1.09 -2.48 10.27
C GLY A 180 1.58 -1.06 10.53
N LYS A 181 0.69 -0.08 10.28
CA LYS A 181 0.96 1.35 10.54
C LYS A 181 1.23 1.58 12.04
N GLY A 182 2.31 2.29 12.36
CA GLY A 182 2.69 2.61 13.74
C GLY A 182 3.34 1.45 14.47
N ASP A 183 4.01 0.56 13.74
CA ASP A 183 4.76 -0.59 14.27
C ASP A 183 3.91 -1.59 15.06
N LYS A 184 2.59 -1.59 14.79
CA LYS A 184 1.65 -2.53 15.41
C LYS A 184 1.73 -3.88 14.72
N GLU A 185 2.15 -4.88 15.47
CA GLU A 185 2.15 -6.27 15.02
C GLU A 185 0.74 -6.87 15.08
N ARG A 186 0.43 -7.73 14.12
CA ARG A 186 -0.71 -8.65 14.18
C ARG A 186 -0.37 -9.97 13.54
N VAL A 187 -1.05 -11.00 13.98
CA VAL A 187 -0.96 -12.35 13.42
C VAL A 187 -2.24 -12.63 12.64
N VAL A 188 -2.10 -13.17 11.44
CA VAL A 188 -3.22 -13.50 10.56
C VAL A 188 -3.12 -14.99 10.20
N PRO A 189 -4.22 -15.76 10.26
CA PRO A 189 -4.25 -17.12 9.77
C PRO A 189 -3.89 -17.20 8.28
N MET A 190 -3.24 -18.29 7.89
CA MET A 190 -2.84 -18.61 6.52
C MET A 190 -3.43 -19.94 6.10
N GLY A 191 -4.15 -19.93 4.98
CA GLY A 191 -4.76 -21.16 4.45
C GLY A 191 -3.75 -22.09 3.75
N SER A 192 -4.15 -23.32 3.53
CA SER A 192 -3.30 -24.36 2.94
C SER A 192 -2.77 -24.03 1.55
N ALA A 193 -3.53 -23.27 0.74
CA ALA A 193 -3.10 -22.84 -0.59
C ALA A 193 -1.90 -21.87 -0.52
N ALA A 194 -1.99 -20.86 0.36
CA ALA A 194 -0.90 -19.91 0.59
C ALA A 194 0.32 -20.62 1.22
N ALA A 195 0.09 -21.50 2.21
CA ALA A 195 1.14 -22.30 2.81
C ALA A 195 1.92 -23.14 1.78
N ALA A 196 1.23 -23.85 0.91
CA ALA A 196 1.85 -24.66 -0.15
C ALA A 196 2.64 -23.79 -1.15
N ALA A 197 2.10 -22.62 -1.53
CA ALA A 197 2.79 -21.71 -2.45
C ALA A 197 4.05 -21.12 -1.82
N VAL A 198 3.99 -20.70 -0.55
CA VAL A 198 5.14 -20.17 0.19
C VAL A 198 6.20 -21.26 0.39
N THR A 199 5.82 -22.46 0.82
CA THR A 199 6.76 -23.60 1.00
C THR A 199 7.56 -23.84 -0.28
N ARG A 200 6.88 -23.98 -1.42
CA ARG A 200 7.54 -24.19 -2.71
C ARG A 200 8.47 -23.04 -3.05
N TYR A 201 8.01 -21.81 -2.87
CA TYR A 201 8.81 -20.62 -3.18
C TYR A 201 10.06 -20.53 -2.30
N VAL A 202 9.93 -20.76 -0.98
CA VAL A 202 11.06 -20.71 -0.03
C VAL A 202 12.07 -21.81 -0.32
N ALA A 203 11.60 -23.05 -0.58
CA ALA A 203 12.46 -24.19 -0.83
C ALA A 203 13.28 -24.04 -2.12
N ASP A 204 12.67 -23.61 -3.20
CA ASP A 204 13.27 -23.56 -4.53
C ASP A 204 13.50 -22.15 -5.06
N GLY A 205 12.41 -21.41 -5.27
CA GLY A 205 12.43 -20.13 -5.98
C GLY A 205 13.25 -19.07 -5.27
N ARG A 206 13.04 -18.89 -3.96
CA ARG A 206 13.76 -17.90 -3.16
C ARG A 206 15.26 -18.22 -3.08
N ARG A 207 15.60 -19.49 -2.90
CA ARG A 207 17.02 -19.94 -2.89
C ARG A 207 17.71 -19.61 -4.22
N ALA A 208 17.03 -19.88 -5.33
CA ALA A 208 17.55 -19.56 -6.66
C ALA A 208 17.73 -18.06 -6.89
N LEU A 209 16.78 -17.22 -6.41
CA LEU A 209 16.86 -15.77 -6.52
C LEU A 209 17.95 -15.17 -5.63
N LEU A 210 18.18 -15.74 -4.45
CA LEU A 210 19.24 -15.30 -3.53
C LEU A 210 20.65 -15.49 -4.11
N ARG A 211 20.88 -16.49 -4.96
CA ARG A 211 22.21 -16.78 -5.54
C ARG A 211 23.31 -16.83 -4.50
N GLY A 212 23.05 -17.50 -3.37
CA GLY A 212 23.99 -17.61 -2.25
C GLY A 212 24.05 -16.40 -1.31
N ARG A 213 23.34 -15.31 -1.58
CA ARG A 213 23.26 -14.15 -0.67
C ARG A 213 22.32 -14.44 0.50
N ARG A 214 22.53 -13.71 1.60
CA ARG A 214 21.60 -13.73 2.74
C ARG A 214 20.74 -12.46 2.71
N ARG A 215 19.42 -12.62 2.77
CA ARG A 215 18.45 -11.53 2.84
C ARG A 215 17.32 -11.95 3.77
N PRO A 216 16.88 -11.08 4.69
CA PRO A 216 15.74 -11.39 5.55
C PRO A 216 14.40 -11.29 4.83
N GLU A 217 14.31 -10.48 3.77
CA GLU A 217 13.04 -10.24 3.08
C GLU A 217 12.55 -11.51 2.37
N LEU A 218 11.26 -11.81 2.53
CA LEU A 218 10.64 -12.98 1.94
C LEU A 218 10.50 -12.82 0.43
N ILE A 219 9.91 -11.72 -0.03
CA ILE A 219 9.53 -11.51 -1.43
C ILE A 219 10.64 -10.76 -2.18
N LEU A 220 11.29 -11.47 -3.12
CA LEU A 220 12.45 -10.95 -3.85
C LEU A 220 12.14 -10.64 -5.32
N ASN A 221 12.87 -9.69 -5.89
CA ASN A 221 12.87 -9.42 -7.32
C ASN A 221 13.82 -10.36 -8.09
N ALA A 222 13.86 -10.26 -9.42
CA ALA A 222 14.71 -11.11 -10.28
C ALA A 222 16.23 -10.97 -10.02
N ARG A 223 16.64 -9.89 -9.33
CA ARG A 223 18.05 -9.64 -8.97
C ARG A 223 18.40 -10.15 -7.56
N GLY A 224 17.44 -10.75 -6.84
CA GLY A 224 17.60 -11.20 -5.46
C GLY A 224 17.61 -10.06 -4.43
N ALA A 225 17.12 -8.88 -4.79
CA ALA A 225 16.87 -7.77 -3.87
C ALA A 225 15.37 -7.75 -3.45
N PRO A 226 14.99 -7.03 -2.40
CA PRO A 226 13.59 -6.88 -2.02
C PRO A 226 12.73 -6.41 -3.18
N LEU A 227 11.53 -6.96 -3.31
CA LEU A 227 10.58 -6.53 -4.33
C LEU A 227 10.01 -5.15 -3.96
N THR A 228 10.04 -4.20 -4.89
CA THR A 228 9.47 -2.87 -4.68
C THR A 228 7.97 -2.84 -4.96
N ARG A 229 7.28 -1.82 -4.49
CA ARG A 229 5.87 -1.57 -4.80
C ARG A 229 5.61 -1.51 -6.30
N GLN A 230 6.45 -0.79 -7.05
CA GLN A 230 6.33 -0.69 -8.51
C GLN A 230 6.55 -2.04 -9.19
N GLY A 231 7.51 -2.84 -8.67
CA GLY A 231 7.75 -4.21 -9.13
C GLY A 231 6.53 -5.11 -8.92
N PHE A 232 5.88 -5.01 -7.75
CA PHE A 232 4.66 -5.77 -7.48
C PHE A 232 3.48 -5.32 -8.36
N ASP A 233 3.28 -4.02 -8.54
CA ASP A 233 2.23 -3.48 -9.42
C ASP A 233 2.43 -3.91 -10.89
N TYR A 234 3.68 -4.06 -11.33
CA TYR A 234 4.00 -4.64 -12.65
C TYR A 234 3.62 -6.12 -12.74
N ILE A 235 3.96 -6.92 -11.71
CA ILE A 235 3.60 -8.33 -11.63
C ILE A 235 2.08 -8.49 -11.67
N LEU A 236 1.37 -7.76 -10.84
CA LEU A 236 -0.08 -7.82 -10.75
C LEU A 236 -0.75 -7.50 -12.11
N ARG A 237 -0.31 -6.42 -12.78
CA ARG A 237 -0.83 -6.09 -14.12
C ARG A 237 -0.60 -7.21 -15.13
N ARG A 238 0.58 -7.83 -15.11
CA ARG A 238 0.91 -8.94 -16.00
C ARG A 238 0.03 -10.16 -15.73
N VAL A 239 -0.22 -10.49 -14.47
CA VAL A 239 -1.08 -11.61 -14.07
C VAL A 239 -2.52 -11.34 -14.46
N LEU A 240 -3.04 -10.14 -14.19
CA LEU A 240 -4.39 -9.72 -14.61
C LEU A 240 -4.57 -9.75 -16.13
N GLY A 241 -3.54 -9.35 -16.89
CA GLY A 241 -3.57 -9.47 -18.35
C GLY A 241 -3.66 -10.90 -18.85
N ARG A 242 -3.05 -11.88 -18.15
CA ARG A 242 -3.17 -13.31 -18.49
C ARG A 242 -4.53 -13.91 -18.15
N ALA A 243 -5.20 -13.35 -17.17
CA ALA A 243 -6.53 -13.74 -16.75
C ALA A 243 -7.65 -12.99 -17.51
N ASP A 244 -7.31 -12.19 -18.54
CA ASP A 244 -8.21 -11.29 -19.26
C ASP A 244 -8.99 -10.31 -18.35
N MET A 245 -8.36 -9.92 -17.23
CA MET A 245 -8.94 -9.06 -16.20
C MET A 245 -8.14 -7.76 -16.02
N LEU A 246 -7.48 -7.27 -17.07
CA LEU A 246 -6.66 -6.07 -17.01
C LEU A 246 -7.49 -4.86 -16.54
N GLY A 247 -6.97 -4.15 -15.52
CA GLY A 247 -7.67 -3.01 -14.91
C GLY A 247 -8.78 -3.39 -13.92
N ALA A 248 -9.14 -4.67 -13.80
CA ALA A 248 -10.23 -5.13 -12.95
C ALA A 248 -9.88 -5.11 -11.44
N ALA A 249 -8.61 -5.22 -11.11
CA ALA A 249 -8.17 -5.36 -9.73
C ALA A 249 -6.87 -4.61 -9.41
N SER A 250 -6.73 -4.25 -8.17
CA SER A 250 -5.52 -3.73 -7.53
C SER A 250 -5.20 -4.57 -6.29
N ALA A 251 -4.03 -4.37 -5.69
CA ALA A 251 -3.73 -5.02 -4.41
C ALA A 251 -4.77 -4.70 -3.32
N HIS A 252 -5.36 -3.51 -3.37
CA HIS A 252 -6.42 -3.13 -2.44
C HIS A 252 -7.73 -3.88 -2.72
N THR A 253 -8.03 -4.16 -3.98
CA THR A 253 -9.19 -4.97 -4.40
C THR A 253 -9.09 -6.38 -3.82
N PHE A 254 -7.94 -7.05 -3.87
CA PHE A 254 -7.73 -8.37 -3.25
C PHE A 254 -8.03 -8.37 -1.74
N ARG A 255 -7.52 -7.38 -1.03
CA ARG A 255 -7.77 -7.26 0.40
C ARG A 255 -9.25 -6.95 0.71
N HIS A 256 -9.90 -6.15 -0.12
CA HIS A 256 -11.33 -5.88 0.03
C HIS A 256 -12.18 -7.12 -0.26
N SER A 257 -11.80 -7.89 -1.29
CA SER A 257 -12.45 -9.18 -1.61
C SER A 257 -12.26 -10.20 -0.48
N PHE A 258 -11.06 -10.29 0.12
CA PHE A 258 -10.82 -11.11 1.32
C PHE A 258 -11.83 -10.79 2.43
N ALA A 259 -11.95 -9.50 2.80
CA ALA A 259 -12.88 -9.08 3.85
C ALA A 259 -14.33 -9.43 3.52
N THR A 260 -14.75 -9.14 2.29
CA THR A 260 -16.12 -9.38 1.82
C THR A 260 -16.45 -10.87 1.79
N HIS A 261 -15.51 -11.70 1.34
CA HIS A 261 -15.72 -13.17 1.28
C HIS A 261 -15.85 -13.79 2.67
N LEU A 262 -15.02 -13.35 3.63
CA LEU A 262 -15.17 -13.82 5.02
C LEU A 262 -16.53 -13.43 5.60
N LEU A 263 -16.94 -12.18 5.45
CA LEU A 263 -18.24 -11.70 5.93
C LEU A 263 -19.41 -12.42 5.25
N ALA A 264 -19.34 -12.61 3.93
CA ALA A 264 -20.37 -13.33 3.16
C ALA A 264 -20.49 -14.80 3.59
N ALA A 265 -19.39 -15.41 4.03
CA ALA A 265 -19.36 -16.79 4.55
C ALA A 265 -19.72 -16.89 6.04
N GLY A 266 -20.10 -15.78 6.70
CA GLY A 266 -20.59 -15.77 8.07
C GLY A 266 -19.56 -15.40 9.15
N ALA A 267 -18.36 -14.97 8.78
CA ALA A 267 -17.40 -14.45 9.76
C ALA A 267 -17.98 -13.19 10.44
N ASP A 268 -17.76 -13.06 11.73
CA ASP A 268 -18.17 -11.87 12.44
C ASP A 268 -17.27 -10.67 12.07
N LEU A 269 -17.86 -9.47 12.09
CA LEU A 269 -17.18 -8.23 11.69
C LEU A 269 -15.93 -7.93 12.53
N ARG A 270 -15.95 -8.29 13.81
CA ARG A 270 -14.83 -8.02 14.73
C ARG A 270 -13.62 -8.88 14.37
N SER A 271 -13.80 -10.17 14.15
CA SER A 271 -12.74 -11.08 13.70
C SER A 271 -12.12 -10.63 12.38
N VAL A 272 -12.94 -10.19 11.41
CA VAL A 272 -12.45 -9.64 10.14
C VAL A 272 -11.66 -8.34 10.35
N GLN A 273 -12.12 -7.43 11.21
CA GLN A 273 -11.41 -6.20 11.55
C GLN A 273 -10.07 -6.47 12.24
N GLU A 274 -10.01 -7.44 13.13
CA GLU A 274 -8.78 -7.89 13.80
C GLU A 274 -7.79 -8.47 12.79
N MET A 275 -8.21 -9.38 11.91
CA MET A 275 -7.36 -9.92 10.83
C MET A 275 -6.84 -8.80 9.91
N LEU A 276 -7.64 -7.77 9.63
CA LEU A 276 -7.24 -6.66 8.79
C LEU A 276 -6.40 -5.61 9.53
N GLY A 277 -6.37 -5.56 10.84
CA GLY A 277 -5.65 -4.56 11.64
C GLY A 277 -6.21 -3.16 11.43
N HIS A 278 -7.50 -2.96 11.69
CA HIS A 278 -8.14 -1.65 11.69
C HIS A 278 -7.82 -0.91 13.00
N ALA A 279 -7.26 0.30 12.89
CA ALA A 279 -6.71 1.07 14.02
C ALA A 279 -7.73 1.57 15.04
N ASN A 280 -9.04 1.49 14.75
CA ASN A 280 -10.11 2.03 15.61
C ASN A 280 -10.63 1.05 16.66
N VAL A 281 -10.18 -0.20 16.67
CA VAL A 281 -10.43 -1.08 17.81
C VAL A 281 -9.31 -0.82 18.80
N ALA A 282 -9.61 0.05 19.78
CA ALA A 282 -8.72 0.36 20.87
C ALA A 282 -8.41 -0.95 21.61
N THR A 283 -7.27 -1.55 21.30
CA THR A 283 -6.50 -2.32 22.27
C THR A 283 -5.23 -2.83 21.59
N THR A 284 -4.09 -2.42 22.10
CA THR A 284 -2.90 -3.26 22.13
C THR A 284 -3.22 -4.40 23.12
N GLN A 285 -4.20 -5.25 22.79
CA GLN A 285 -4.35 -6.52 23.47
C GLN A 285 -3.22 -7.39 22.96
N LEU A 286 -2.36 -7.83 23.88
CA LEU A 286 -1.50 -8.97 23.63
C LEU A 286 -2.37 -10.04 22.96
N TYR A 287 -1.98 -10.46 21.74
CA TYR A 287 -2.62 -11.60 21.08
C TYR A 287 -2.38 -12.83 21.98
N THR A 288 -3.39 -13.19 22.75
CA THR A 288 -3.36 -14.41 23.56
C THR A 288 -3.55 -15.61 22.63
N HIS A 289 -3.06 -16.78 23.02
CA HIS A 289 -3.30 -18.02 22.27
C HIS A 289 -4.79 -18.22 21.97
N VAL A 290 -5.67 -17.93 22.92
CA VAL A 290 -7.14 -18.03 22.78
C VAL A 290 -7.67 -17.14 21.64
N THR A 291 -7.13 -15.92 21.48
CA THR A 291 -7.54 -15.02 20.39
C THR A 291 -7.07 -15.54 19.03
N ILE A 292 -5.86 -16.10 18.96
CA ILE A 292 -5.31 -16.64 17.71
C ILE A 292 -6.09 -17.90 17.29
N ASP A 293 -6.40 -18.78 18.21
CA ASP A 293 -7.17 -20.00 17.94
C ASP A 293 -8.58 -19.67 17.44
N HIS A 294 -9.25 -18.71 18.05
CA HIS A 294 -10.54 -18.23 17.58
C HIS A 294 -10.48 -17.63 16.16
N LEU A 295 -9.51 -16.76 15.89
CA LEU A 295 -9.34 -16.21 14.53
C LEU A 295 -9.06 -17.30 13.51
N ARG A 296 -8.33 -18.34 13.89
CA ARG A 296 -8.03 -19.49 13.05
C ARG A 296 -9.28 -20.32 12.75
N GLU A 297 -10.13 -20.58 13.75
CA GLU A 297 -11.41 -21.27 13.56
C GLU A 297 -12.30 -20.52 12.59
N VAL A 298 -12.57 -19.24 12.84
CA VAL A 298 -13.36 -18.38 11.97
C VAL A 298 -12.81 -18.39 10.53
N PHE A 299 -11.49 -18.27 10.39
CA PHE A 299 -10.84 -18.29 9.08
C PHE A 299 -11.01 -19.64 8.36
N LEU A 300 -10.81 -20.76 9.06
CA LEU A 300 -10.92 -22.10 8.49
C LEU A 300 -12.35 -22.45 8.05
N GLU A 301 -13.34 -21.86 8.70
CA GLU A 301 -14.75 -22.06 8.37
C GLU A 301 -15.22 -21.17 7.21
N THR A 302 -14.66 -19.96 7.09
CA THR A 302 -15.22 -18.93 6.21
C THR A 302 -14.37 -18.57 5.01
N HIS A 303 -13.03 -18.79 5.04
CA HIS A 303 -12.19 -18.38 3.92
C HIS A 303 -12.20 -19.41 2.78
N PRO A 304 -12.47 -19.02 1.51
CA PRO A 304 -12.58 -19.97 0.39
C PRO A 304 -11.32 -20.80 0.14
N ARG A 305 -10.15 -20.30 0.50
CA ARG A 305 -8.85 -20.99 0.31
C ARG A 305 -8.20 -21.46 1.61
N ALA A 306 -8.97 -21.54 2.68
CA ALA A 306 -8.47 -22.05 3.97
C ALA A 306 -8.06 -23.52 3.87
N ARG A 307 -8.89 -24.34 3.24
CA ARG A 307 -8.63 -25.76 3.00
C ARG A 307 -8.38 -25.99 1.51
N ARG A 308 -7.43 -26.87 1.18
CA ARG A 308 -7.23 -27.31 -0.19
C ARG A 308 -8.46 -28.14 -0.59
N ARG A 309 -9.22 -27.71 -1.59
CA ARG A 309 -10.20 -28.58 -2.23
C ARG A 309 -9.41 -29.72 -2.87
N ASP A 310 -9.48 -30.92 -2.31
CA ASP A 310 -9.04 -32.11 -3.02
C ASP A 310 -9.97 -32.25 -4.26
N ARG A 311 -9.36 -32.40 -5.42
CA ARG A 311 -10.03 -32.52 -6.73
C ARG A 311 -10.96 -33.74 -6.86
N LYS A 312 -11.35 -34.37 -5.74
CA LYS A 312 -12.16 -35.57 -5.69
C LYS A 312 -13.65 -35.36 -5.39
N ASP A 313 -14.06 -34.11 -5.11
CA ASP A 313 -15.44 -33.83 -4.70
C ASP A 313 -16.27 -33.12 -5.81
N ASP A 314 -15.91 -33.29 -7.08
CA ASP A 314 -16.80 -32.95 -8.20
C ASP A 314 -17.55 -34.22 -8.63
N PRO A 315 -18.92 -34.26 -8.56
CA PRO A 315 -19.74 -35.40 -8.91
C PRO A 315 -19.74 -35.70 -10.42
#